data_98aa040f4186edb58a65e6c6b45cb49f
#
_entry.id   98aa040f4186edb58a65e6c6b45cb49f
#
_cell.length_a   1.000
_cell.length_b   1.000
_cell.length_c   1.000
_cell.angle_alpha   90.00
_cell.angle_beta   90.00
_cell.angle_gamma   90.00
#
_symmetry.space_group_name_H-M   'P 1'
#
loop_
_entity.id
_entity.type
_entity.pdbx_description
1 polymer ?
#
loop_
_entity_poly.entity_id
_entity_poly.type
_entity_poly.pdbx_seq_one_letter_code
_entity_poly.pdbx_strand_id
1 'polypeptide(L)'
;MITAVIKLEHEQVNFGGVWHSDTTYFEHPPMASMLYAIEIPPFGGDTLFANQYMAYESLSEGLKKTLGGLVGVNTSTKPEVARTREDLLREAGTELNVLEAVHPVVRTHPETGRKGLYINNAHTTHFKGWSEQESRSLLDYLFEHQVRSEFTCRFRWEKGALAFWDNLCVQHNPVNDYQGFKRIMHRVTLAGDKPY
;
A
#
# COMPACT_ATOMS: atom_id res chain seq x y z
N MET A 1 17.36 -5.67 7.10
CA MET A 1 18.20 -4.73 6.29
C MET A 1 17.54 -3.35 6.37
N ILE A 2 18.33 -2.27 6.49
CA ILE A 2 17.80 -0.89 6.43
C ILE A 2 17.87 -0.43 4.98
N THR A 3 16.75 0.09 4.46
CA THR A 3 16.63 0.63 3.10
C THR A 3 16.40 2.14 3.20
N ALA A 4 17.11 2.93 2.39
CA ALA A 4 16.84 4.36 2.29
C ALA A 4 15.65 4.60 1.33
N VAL A 5 14.72 5.46 1.75
CA VAL A 5 13.64 5.99 0.91
C VAL A 5 13.93 7.47 0.73
N ILE A 6 14.31 7.86 -0.45
CA ILE A 6 14.82 9.20 -0.76
C ILE A 6 13.95 9.82 -1.86
N LYS A 7 13.59 11.10 -1.69
CA LYS A 7 13.14 11.98 -2.76
C LYS A 7 14.04 13.20 -2.77
N LEU A 8 14.68 13.45 -3.91
CA LEU A 8 15.54 14.62 -4.11
C LEU A 8 14.71 15.86 -4.50
N GLU A 9 15.32 17.05 -4.42
CA GLU A 9 14.65 18.33 -4.66
C GLU A 9 14.05 18.44 -6.07
N HIS A 10 14.73 17.85 -7.07
CA HIS A 10 14.30 17.90 -8.47
C HIS A 10 13.26 16.83 -8.85
N GLU A 11 13.04 15.83 -8.00
CA GLU A 11 12.07 14.77 -8.27
C GLU A 11 10.64 15.26 -8.00
N GLN A 12 9.73 14.95 -8.94
CA GLN A 12 8.35 15.40 -8.90
C GLN A 12 7.40 14.40 -8.24
N VAL A 13 7.81 13.15 -8.08
CA VAL A 13 6.96 12.04 -7.64
C VAL A 13 7.56 11.34 -6.42
N ASN A 14 6.73 11.03 -5.45
CA ASN A 14 7.10 10.18 -4.32
C ASN A 14 7.14 8.72 -4.74
N PHE A 15 8.05 7.95 -4.17
CA PHE A 15 7.95 6.50 -4.19
C PHE A 15 6.68 6.05 -3.44
N GLY A 16 5.84 5.24 -4.10
CA GLY A 16 4.60 4.73 -3.50
C GLY A 16 3.49 5.80 -3.32
N GLY A 17 3.44 6.85 -4.16
CA GLY A 17 2.50 7.98 -4.05
C GLY A 17 1.02 7.67 -4.29
N VAL A 18 0.57 6.45 -4.06
CA VAL A 18 -0.83 5.99 -4.10
C VAL A 18 -1.12 5.13 -2.88
N TRP A 19 -2.40 4.98 -2.53
CA TRP A 19 -2.83 4.13 -1.42
C TRP A 19 -2.44 2.67 -1.65
N HIS A 20 -1.65 2.10 -0.70
CA HIS A 20 -1.17 0.72 -0.78
C HIS A 20 -0.87 0.12 0.59
N SER A 21 -0.87 -1.22 0.64
CA SER A 21 -0.10 -2.01 1.59
C SER A 21 1.16 -2.49 0.86
N ASP A 22 2.29 -2.60 1.56
CA ASP A 22 3.59 -2.89 0.95
C ASP A 22 3.59 -4.21 0.17
N THR A 23 4.05 -4.14 -1.08
CA THR A 23 4.43 -5.27 -1.94
C THR A 23 3.48 -6.47 -1.95
N THR A 24 2.17 -6.22 -2.01
CA THR A 24 1.15 -7.29 -2.03
C THR A 24 1.22 -8.20 -3.26
N TYR A 25 2.12 -7.94 -4.19
CA TYR A 25 2.46 -8.81 -5.31
C TYR A 25 3.45 -9.93 -4.95
N PHE A 26 3.89 -10.05 -3.70
CA PHE A 26 4.60 -11.22 -3.18
C PHE A 26 3.62 -12.23 -2.56
N GLU A 27 3.96 -13.51 -2.62
CA GLU A 27 3.19 -14.57 -1.96
C GLU A 27 3.16 -14.41 -0.43
N HIS A 28 4.26 -13.89 0.13
CA HIS A 28 4.43 -13.57 1.55
C HIS A 28 4.75 -12.06 1.68
N PRO A 29 3.74 -11.19 1.67
CA PRO A 29 3.95 -9.76 1.84
C PRO A 29 4.47 -9.43 3.25
N PRO A 30 5.21 -8.33 3.43
CA PRO A 30 5.70 -7.96 4.76
C PRO A 30 4.55 -7.71 5.73
N MET A 31 4.67 -8.22 6.95
CA MET A 31 3.66 -8.02 7.99
C MET A 31 3.62 -6.59 8.49
N ALA A 32 4.77 -5.93 8.58
CA ALA A 32 4.87 -4.58 9.13
C ALA A 32 6.04 -3.82 8.53
N SER A 33 5.96 -2.50 8.61
CA SER A 33 7.03 -1.60 8.18
C SER A 33 7.29 -0.52 9.23
N MET A 34 8.57 -0.19 9.41
CA MET A 34 9.04 0.94 10.21
C MET A 34 9.68 1.97 9.29
N LEU A 35 9.39 3.24 9.50
CA LEU A 35 9.98 4.35 8.78
C LEU A 35 10.50 5.39 9.77
N TYR A 36 11.79 5.70 9.68
CA TYR A 36 12.47 6.65 10.53
C TYR A 36 12.90 7.89 9.74
N ALA A 37 12.60 9.09 10.25
CA ALA A 37 12.84 10.36 9.58
C ALA A 37 14.27 10.87 9.81
N ILE A 38 15.06 10.92 8.74
CA ILE A 38 16.43 11.47 8.74
C ILE A 38 16.43 12.96 8.36
N GLU A 39 15.77 13.28 7.22
CA GLU A 39 15.65 14.64 6.71
C GLU A 39 14.23 14.84 6.21
N ILE A 40 13.60 15.94 6.65
CA ILE A 40 12.19 16.23 6.41
C ILE A 40 12.08 17.61 5.77
N PRO A 41 11.20 17.80 4.77
CA PRO A 41 10.92 19.12 4.23
C PRO A 41 10.31 20.04 5.30
N PRO A 42 10.42 21.38 5.14
CA PRO A 42 9.88 22.34 6.12
C PRO A 42 8.35 22.33 6.21
N PHE A 43 7.68 21.75 5.21
CA PHE A 43 6.23 21.55 5.16
C PHE A 43 5.91 20.36 4.27
N GLY A 44 4.72 19.77 4.45
CA GLY A 44 4.25 18.64 3.64
C GLY A 44 5.01 17.35 3.92
N GLY A 45 4.90 16.38 3.00
CA GLY A 45 5.55 15.08 3.08
C GLY A 45 5.00 14.16 4.17
N ASP A 46 3.81 14.45 4.69
CA ASP A 46 3.11 13.63 5.68
C ASP A 46 2.75 12.24 5.10
N THR A 47 2.39 11.31 5.96
CA THR A 47 1.86 10.01 5.55
C THR A 47 0.44 9.85 6.07
N LEU A 48 -0.47 9.47 5.18
CA LEU A 48 -1.83 9.07 5.54
C LEU A 48 -1.86 7.56 5.77
N PHE A 49 -2.62 7.13 6.77
CA PHE A 49 -2.87 5.72 7.06
C PHE A 49 -4.38 5.46 7.06
N ALA A 50 -4.82 4.32 6.51
CA ALA A 50 -6.22 3.92 6.43
C ALA A 50 -6.44 2.55 7.08
N ASN A 51 -7.36 2.50 8.06
CA ASN A 51 -7.69 1.30 8.83
C ASN A 51 -8.63 0.38 8.04
N GLN A 52 -8.13 -0.76 7.60
CA GLN A 52 -8.86 -1.71 6.76
C GLN A 52 -9.87 -2.57 7.54
N TYR A 53 -9.74 -2.66 8.86
CA TYR A 53 -10.78 -3.25 9.71
C TYR A 53 -12.05 -2.38 9.69
N MET A 54 -11.92 -1.07 9.95
CA MET A 54 -13.04 -0.14 9.93
C MET A 54 -13.70 -0.10 8.55
N ALA A 55 -12.89 -0.08 7.49
CA ALA A 55 -13.39 -0.12 6.11
C ALA A 55 -14.23 -1.39 5.86
N TYR A 56 -13.76 -2.57 6.29
CA TYR A 56 -14.50 -3.82 6.17
C TYR A 56 -15.76 -3.85 7.04
N GLU A 57 -15.64 -3.46 8.31
CA GLU A 57 -16.73 -3.48 9.28
C GLU A 57 -17.93 -2.60 8.87
N SER A 58 -17.67 -1.48 8.17
CA SER A 58 -18.69 -0.55 7.67
C SER A 58 -19.43 -1.02 6.42
N LEU A 59 -19.01 -2.09 5.76
CA LEU A 59 -19.71 -2.66 4.61
C LEU A 59 -21.03 -3.34 5.04
N SER A 60 -21.99 -3.38 4.12
CA SER A 60 -23.22 -4.17 4.31
C SER A 60 -22.92 -5.67 4.40
N GLU A 61 -23.75 -6.41 5.13
CA GLU A 61 -23.59 -7.87 5.28
C GLU A 61 -23.64 -8.61 3.92
N GLY A 62 -24.48 -8.13 2.98
CA GLY A 62 -24.53 -8.66 1.63
C GLY A 62 -23.19 -8.52 0.89
N LEU A 63 -22.54 -7.35 0.99
CA LEU A 63 -21.25 -7.12 0.37
C LEU A 63 -20.14 -7.91 1.06
N LYS A 64 -20.11 -7.95 2.40
CA LYS A 64 -19.16 -8.79 3.17
C LYS A 64 -19.25 -10.25 2.75
N LYS A 65 -20.46 -10.78 2.58
CA LYS A 65 -20.69 -12.16 2.11
C LYS A 65 -20.12 -12.38 0.70
N THR A 66 -20.35 -11.44 -0.21
CA THR A 66 -19.82 -11.51 -1.58
C THR A 66 -18.29 -11.49 -1.58
N LEU A 67 -17.68 -10.53 -0.85
CA LEU A 67 -16.24 -10.36 -0.81
C LEU A 67 -15.50 -11.52 -0.13
N GLY A 68 -16.14 -12.20 0.81
CA GLY A 68 -15.54 -13.33 1.54
C GLY A 68 -15.16 -14.52 0.68
N GLY A 69 -15.69 -14.62 -0.55
CA GLY A 69 -15.35 -15.67 -1.53
C GLY A 69 -14.41 -15.19 -2.64
N LEU A 70 -14.06 -13.90 -2.69
CA LEU A 70 -13.26 -13.33 -3.75
C LEU A 70 -11.77 -13.35 -3.41
N VAL A 71 -10.95 -13.51 -4.45
CA VAL A 71 -9.48 -13.46 -4.39
C VAL A 71 -9.01 -12.40 -5.36
N GLY A 72 -8.18 -11.47 -4.89
CA GLY A 72 -7.60 -10.39 -5.70
C GLY A 72 -6.28 -10.82 -6.32
N VAL A 73 -6.05 -10.46 -7.57
CA VAL A 73 -4.77 -10.61 -8.28
C VAL A 73 -4.00 -9.31 -8.14
N ASN A 74 -2.75 -9.41 -7.63
CA ASN A 74 -1.88 -8.26 -7.37
C ASN A 74 -0.62 -8.36 -8.23
N THR A 75 -0.25 -7.27 -8.90
CA THR A 75 0.93 -7.21 -9.76
C THR A 75 1.87 -6.07 -9.38
N SER A 76 3.16 -6.25 -9.70
CA SER A 76 4.18 -5.21 -9.55
C SER A 76 4.22 -4.20 -10.70
N THR A 77 3.45 -4.42 -11.78
CA THR A 77 3.54 -3.65 -13.04
C THR A 77 2.37 -2.71 -13.27
N LYS A 78 1.53 -2.44 -12.26
CA LYS A 78 0.45 -1.49 -12.41
C LYS A 78 1.00 -0.08 -12.69
N PRO A 79 0.53 0.65 -13.74
CA PRO A 79 1.17 1.88 -14.24
C PRO A 79 1.33 2.98 -13.19
N GLU A 80 0.41 3.05 -12.22
CA GLU A 80 0.39 4.07 -11.17
C GLU A 80 1.60 3.97 -10.22
N VAL A 81 2.22 2.79 -10.13
CA VAL A 81 3.34 2.49 -9.22
C VAL A 81 4.58 2.04 -9.97
N ALA A 82 4.40 1.42 -11.14
CA ALA A 82 5.47 0.83 -11.92
C ALA A 82 6.53 1.85 -12.36
N ARG A 83 6.13 3.07 -12.74
CA ARG A 83 7.05 4.08 -13.27
C ARG A 83 8.22 4.37 -12.34
N THR A 84 7.95 4.65 -11.07
CA THR A 84 9.03 4.96 -10.09
C THR A 84 9.93 3.75 -9.83
N ARG A 85 9.33 2.54 -9.81
CA ARG A 85 10.09 1.30 -9.64
C ARG A 85 10.89 0.96 -10.89
N GLU A 86 10.31 1.12 -12.07
CA GLU A 86 10.96 0.86 -13.36
C GLU A 86 12.15 1.76 -13.58
N ASP A 87 12.02 3.05 -13.27
CA ASP A 87 13.12 4.00 -13.38
C ASP A 87 14.29 3.62 -12.47
N LEU A 88 14.02 3.29 -11.20
CA LEU A 88 15.04 2.85 -10.25
C LEU A 88 15.71 1.53 -10.65
N LEU A 89 14.96 0.56 -11.18
CA LEU A 89 15.51 -0.73 -11.63
C LEU A 89 16.30 -0.57 -12.93
N ARG A 90 15.84 0.29 -13.83
CA ARG A 90 16.56 0.62 -15.07
C ARG A 90 17.89 1.31 -14.80
N GLU A 91 17.91 2.25 -13.85
CA GLU A 91 19.14 2.88 -13.36
C GLU A 91 20.10 1.87 -12.71
N ALA A 92 19.57 0.86 -12.02
CA ALA A 92 20.34 -0.22 -11.42
C ALA A 92 20.76 -1.32 -12.41
N GLY A 93 20.36 -1.25 -13.70
CA GLY A 93 20.66 -2.26 -14.72
C GLY A 93 20.01 -3.62 -14.46
N THR A 94 18.91 -3.67 -13.72
CA THR A 94 18.22 -4.90 -13.33
C THR A 94 17.06 -5.19 -14.29
N GLU A 95 16.91 -6.44 -14.74
CA GLU A 95 15.76 -6.88 -15.54
C GLU A 95 14.47 -6.78 -14.73
N LEU A 96 13.43 -6.26 -15.38
CA LEU A 96 12.07 -6.12 -14.80
C LEU A 96 11.35 -7.47 -14.85
N ASN A 97 11.41 -8.23 -13.78
CA ASN A 97 10.54 -9.39 -13.60
C ASN A 97 9.15 -8.93 -13.14
N VAL A 98 8.11 -9.33 -13.88
CA VAL A 98 6.72 -9.19 -13.44
C VAL A 98 6.50 -10.12 -12.26
N LEU A 99 6.15 -9.54 -11.11
CA LEU A 99 5.80 -10.28 -9.91
C LEU A 99 4.29 -10.23 -9.74
N GLU A 100 3.69 -11.38 -9.49
CA GLU A 100 2.26 -11.51 -9.29
C GLU A 100 1.95 -12.46 -8.14
N ALA A 101 0.97 -12.10 -7.32
CA ALA A 101 0.44 -12.95 -6.27
C ALA A 101 -1.07 -12.78 -6.12
N VAL A 102 -1.71 -13.83 -5.59
CA VAL A 102 -3.15 -13.85 -5.33
C VAL A 102 -3.41 -13.90 -3.83
N HIS A 103 -4.31 -13.04 -3.35
CA HIS A 103 -4.67 -12.94 -1.93
C HIS A 103 -6.17 -12.84 -1.74
N PRO A 104 -6.72 -13.30 -0.60
CA PRO A 104 -8.14 -13.08 -0.29
C PRO A 104 -8.45 -11.58 -0.28
N VAL A 105 -9.60 -11.18 -0.81
CA VAL A 105 -10.09 -9.79 -0.73
C VAL A 105 -10.37 -9.38 0.71
N VAL A 106 -10.81 -10.33 1.52
CA VAL A 106 -11.02 -10.18 2.97
C VAL A 106 -10.01 -11.07 3.69
N ARG A 107 -8.99 -10.44 4.26
CA ARG A 107 -7.95 -11.13 5.05
C ARG A 107 -8.36 -11.26 6.50
N THR A 108 -8.04 -12.41 7.12
CA THR A 108 -8.08 -12.57 8.58
C THR A 108 -6.70 -12.25 9.16
N HIS A 109 -6.65 -11.40 10.16
CA HIS A 109 -5.41 -11.10 10.85
C HIS A 109 -5.00 -12.26 11.76
N PRO A 110 -3.77 -12.80 11.67
CA PRO A 110 -3.38 -14.04 12.34
C PRO A 110 -3.41 -13.96 13.86
N GLU A 111 -3.12 -12.79 14.44
CA GLU A 111 -3.06 -12.62 15.90
C GLU A 111 -4.40 -12.20 16.51
N THR A 112 -5.16 -11.33 15.81
CA THR A 112 -6.39 -10.75 16.36
C THR A 112 -7.66 -11.48 15.93
N GLY A 113 -7.59 -12.26 14.85
CA GLY A 113 -8.75 -12.90 14.22
C GLY A 113 -9.71 -11.92 13.52
N ARG A 114 -9.41 -10.60 13.54
CA ARG A 114 -10.25 -9.60 12.87
C ARG A 114 -10.11 -9.68 11.37
N LYS A 115 -11.19 -9.37 10.67
CA LYS A 115 -11.24 -9.30 9.21
C LYS A 115 -11.05 -7.87 8.72
N GLY A 116 -10.23 -7.69 7.68
CA GLY A 116 -10.00 -6.42 7.00
C GLY A 116 -10.01 -6.58 5.49
N LEU A 117 -10.22 -5.49 4.76
CA LEU A 117 -10.02 -5.48 3.31
C LEU A 117 -8.52 -5.61 2.99
N TYR A 118 -8.20 -6.46 2.00
CA TYR A 118 -6.81 -6.72 1.61
C TYR A 118 -6.62 -6.63 0.10
N ILE A 119 -7.07 -5.53 -0.46
CA ILE A 119 -6.87 -5.08 -1.83
C ILE A 119 -6.39 -3.63 -1.80
N ASN A 120 -5.68 -3.18 -2.82
CA ASN A 120 -5.25 -1.79 -2.89
C ASN A 120 -5.13 -1.31 -4.34
N ASN A 121 -5.26 0.00 -4.53
CA ASN A 121 -5.22 0.59 -5.86
C ASN A 121 -3.84 0.47 -6.52
N ALA A 122 -2.77 0.36 -5.75
CA ALA A 122 -1.41 0.27 -6.27
C ALA A 122 -1.10 -1.06 -6.97
N HIS A 123 -1.68 -2.17 -6.51
CA HIS A 123 -1.26 -3.50 -6.95
C HIS A 123 -2.40 -4.39 -7.45
N THR A 124 -3.63 -4.26 -6.93
CA THR A 124 -4.74 -5.13 -7.30
C THR A 124 -5.31 -4.74 -8.68
N THR A 125 -5.35 -5.70 -9.60
CA THR A 125 -5.81 -5.49 -11.00
C THR A 125 -7.22 -6.02 -11.23
N HIS A 126 -7.52 -7.22 -10.73
CA HIS A 126 -8.81 -7.88 -10.95
C HIS A 126 -9.06 -8.97 -9.91
N PHE A 127 -10.26 -9.53 -9.90
CA PHE A 127 -10.56 -10.73 -9.12
C PHE A 127 -10.18 -11.99 -9.90
N LYS A 128 -9.59 -12.96 -9.22
CA LYS A 128 -9.20 -14.24 -9.84
C LYS A 128 -10.39 -14.91 -10.54
N GLY A 129 -10.23 -15.21 -11.83
CA GLY A 129 -11.26 -15.79 -12.67
C GLY A 129 -12.22 -14.79 -13.31
N TRP A 130 -12.06 -13.50 -13.04
CA TRP A 130 -12.78 -12.41 -13.71
C TRP A 130 -11.83 -11.68 -14.66
N SER A 131 -12.36 -11.03 -15.68
CA SER A 131 -11.61 -10.06 -16.46
C SER A 131 -11.41 -8.75 -15.66
N GLU A 132 -10.43 -7.94 -16.07
CA GLU A 132 -10.25 -6.60 -15.50
C GLU A 132 -11.50 -5.72 -15.69
N GLN A 133 -12.16 -5.84 -16.83
CA GLN A 133 -13.37 -5.09 -17.14
C GLN A 133 -14.53 -5.47 -16.20
N GLU A 134 -14.73 -6.75 -15.93
CA GLU A 134 -15.77 -7.23 -14.99
C GLU A 134 -15.48 -6.81 -13.55
N SER A 135 -14.20 -6.77 -13.18
CA SER A 135 -13.76 -6.43 -11.82
C SER A 135 -13.84 -4.94 -11.52
N ARG A 136 -13.72 -4.09 -12.54
CA ARG A 136 -13.49 -2.65 -12.43
C ARG A 136 -14.48 -1.95 -11.50
N SER A 137 -15.77 -2.07 -11.75
CA SER A 137 -16.79 -1.31 -10.98
C SER A 137 -16.77 -1.63 -9.49
N LEU A 138 -16.53 -2.90 -9.12
CA LEU A 138 -16.46 -3.30 -7.72
C LEU A 138 -15.14 -2.87 -7.09
N LEU A 139 -14.02 -2.99 -7.81
CA LEU A 139 -12.72 -2.53 -7.32
C LEU A 139 -12.68 -1.02 -7.14
N ASP A 140 -13.20 -0.22 -8.08
CA ASP A 140 -13.24 1.23 -7.98
C ASP A 140 -14.04 1.66 -6.74
N TYR A 141 -15.23 1.08 -6.52
CA TYR A 141 -16.01 1.31 -5.32
C TYR A 141 -15.22 0.99 -4.05
N LEU A 142 -14.54 -0.15 -4.00
CA LEU A 142 -13.79 -0.59 -2.82
C LEU A 142 -12.55 0.28 -2.59
N PHE A 143 -11.85 0.70 -3.65
CA PHE A 143 -10.68 1.58 -3.54
C PHE A 143 -11.04 2.96 -2.99
N GLU A 144 -12.18 3.51 -3.38
CA GLU A 144 -12.70 4.76 -2.81
C GLU A 144 -13.19 4.57 -1.38
N HIS A 145 -13.94 3.49 -1.13
CA HIS A 145 -14.52 3.20 0.19
C HIS A 145 -13.45 3.04 1.27
N GLN A 146 -12.40 2.26 1.02
CA GLN A 146 -11.40 1.88 2.03
C GLN A 146 -10.46 3.02 2.48
N VAL A 147 -10.51 4.16 1.80
CA VAL A 147 -9.68 5.33 2.10
C VAL A 147 -10.50 6.57 2.50
N ARG A 148 -11.77 6.38 2.86
CA ARG A 148 -12.63 7.46 3.33
C ARG A 148 -12.06 8.10 4.59
N SER A 149 -12.34 9.38 4.78
CA SER A 149 -11.80 10.18 5.90
C SER A 149 -12.07 9.56 7.26
N GLU A 150 -13.20 8.85 7.42
CA GLU A 150 -13.62 8.21 8.67
C GLU A 150 -12.68 7.05 9.09
N PHE A 151 -11.95 6.50 8.15
CA PHE A 151 -11.02 5.37 8.37
C PHE A 151 -9.56 5.82 8.38
N THR A 152 -9.28 7.11 8.16
CA THR A 152 -7.92 7.60 7.93
C THR A 152 -7.41 8.45 9.08
N CYS A 153 -6.09 8.44 9.25
CA CYS A 153 -5.38 9.41 10.06
C CYS A 153 -4.17 9.96 9.31
N ARG A 154 -3.71 11.13 9.72
CA ARG A 154 -2.55 11.80 9.12
C ARG A 154 -1.41 11.82 10.14
N PHE A 155 -0.25 11.29 9.75
CA PHE A 155 0.98 11.34 10.53
C PHE A 155 1.88 12.45 9.98
N ARG A 156 2.14 13.46 10.81
CA ARG A 156 3.08 14.54 10.51
C ARG A 156 4.49 14.12 10.93
N TRP A 157 5.42 14.29 9.99
CA TRP A 157 6.79 13.92 10.24
C TRP A 157 7.57 15.07 10.87
N GLU A 158 8.37 14.71 11.86
CA GLU A 158 9.44 15.55 12.42
C GLU A 158 10.75 14.77 12.29
N LYS A 159 11.89 15.47 12.19
CA LYS A 159 13.20 14.82 12.17
C LYS A 159 13.37 13.96 13.43
N GLY A 160 13.74 12.70 13.24
CA GLY A 160 13.86 11.72 14.31
C GLY A 160 12.55 10.98 14.66
N ALA A 161 11.40 11.34 14.06
CA ALA A 161 10.16 10.59 14.24
C ALA A 161 10.26 9.18 13.66
N LEU A 162 9.62 8.24 14.34
CA LEU A 162 9.49 6.85 13.91
C LEU A 162 8.00 6.50 13.78
N ALA A 163 7.56 6.07 12.60
CA ALA A 163 6.27 5.42 12.42
C ALA A 163 6.48 3.91 12.25
N PHE A 164 5.64 3.13 12.91
CA PHE A 164 5.57 1.68 12.78
C PHE A 164 4.12 1.27 12.50
N TRP A 165 3.87 0.58 11.40
CA TRP A 165 2.52 0.17 11.02
C TRP A 165 2.45 -1.27 10.58
N ASP A 166 1.26 -1.83 10.77
CA ASP A 166 0.90 -3.19 10.40
C ASP A 166 0.32 -3.22 8.98
N ASN A 167 1.05 -3.80 8.03
CA ASN A 167 0.61 -3.94 6.63
C ASN A 167 -0.55 -4.93 6.45
N LEU A 168 -0.87 -5.73 7.48
CA LEU A 168 -1.94 -6.72 7.40
C LEU A 168 -3.33 -6.07 7.44
N CYS A 169 -3.43 -4.88 8.06
CA CYS A 169 -4.69 -4.20 8.30
C CYS A 169 -4.66 -2.68 8.04
N VAL A 170 -3.55 -2.17 7.48
CA VAL A 170 -3.40 -0.74 7.18
C VAL A 170 -2.92 -0.55 5.75
N GLN A 171 -3.54 0.39 5.03
CA GLN A 171 -2.96 1.01 3.85
C GLN A 171 -2.33 2.35 4.21
N HIS A 172 -1.35 2.77 3.44
CA HIS A 172 -0.72 4.08 3.61
C HIS A 172 -0.52 4.80 2.28
N ASN A 173 -0.40 6.12 2.36
CA ASN A 173 -0.17 6.99 1.22
C ASN A 173 0.76 8.14 1.64
N PRO A 174 2.00 8.21 1.15
CA PRO A 174 2.87 9.35 1.35
C PRO A 174 2.38 10.54 0.52
N VAL A 175 2.07 11.64 1.17
CA VAL A 175 1.57 12.87 0.51
C VAL A 175 2.70 13.54 -0.27
N ASN A 176 2.44 13.89 -1.54
CA ASN A 176 3.42 14.50 -2.43
C ASN A 176 3.20 16.02 -2.58
N ASP A 177 3.27 16.75 -1.48
CA ASP A 177 2.97 18.19 -1.37
C ASP A 177 4.18 19.06 -0.96
N TYR A 178 5.43 18.57 -1.21
CA TYR A 178 6.69 19.23 -0.83
C TYR A 178 7.65 19.34 -2.02
N GLN A 179 7.19 19.88 -3.14
CA GLN A 179 8.01 20.05 -4.33
C GLN A 179 9.19 21.00 -4.08
N GLY A 180 10.36 20.69 -4.66
CA GLY A 180 11.59 21.45 -4.46
C GLY A 180 12.34 21.16 -3.15
N PHE A 181 11.86 20.21 -2.34
CA PHE A 181 12.50 19.84 -1.08
C PHE A 181 12.87 18.36 -1.06
N LYS A 182 13.99 18.07 -0.39
CA LYS A 182 14.49 16.73 -0.15
C LYS A 182 13.78 16.07 1.04
N ARG A 183 13.58 14.75 0.95
CA ARG A 183 13.10 13.91 2.05
C ARG A 183 13.88 12.62 2.10
N ILE A 184 14.47 12.31 3.25
CA ILE A 184 15.25 11.08 3.46
C ILE A 184 14.67 10.33 4.65
N MET A 185 14.31 9.06 4.41
CA MET A 185 13.81 8.16 5.44
C MET A 185 14.61 6.85 5.41
N HIS A 186 14.75 6.23 6.57
CA HIS A 186 15.21 4.85 6.68
C HIS A 186 14.04 3.92 6.91
N ARG A 187 13.94 2.86 6.13
CA ARG A 187 12.88 1.85 6.22
C ARG A 187 13.41 0.50 6.65
N VAL A 188 12.67 -0.16 7.52
CA VAL A 188 12.81 -1.59 7.86
C VAL A 188 11.47 -2.26 7.65
N THR A 189 11.45 -3.40 6.97
CA THR A 189 10.26 -4.25 6.81
C THR A 189 10.44 -5.56 7.55
N LEU A 190 9.38 -6.06 8.16
CA LEU A 190 9.33 -7.35 8.82
C LEU A 190 8.70 -8.38 7.87
N ALA A 191 9.30 -9.58 7.83
CA ALA A 191 8.75 -10.68 7.06
C ALA A 191 7.33 -11.01 7.52
N GLY A 192 6.47 -11.35 6.57
CA GLY A 192 5.09 -11.73 6.84
C GLY A 192 4.75 -13.12 6.33
N ASP A 193 3.54 -13.55 6.62
CA ASP A 193 2.97 -14.82 6.22
C ASP A 193 2.06 -14.68 5.00
N LYS A 194 1.76 -15.81 4.37
CA LYS A 194 0.78 -15.86 3.29
C LYS A 194 -0.60 -15.46 3.82
N PRO A 195 -1.27 -14.46 3.21
CA PRO A 195 -2.62 -14.05 3.58
C PRO A 195 -3.66 -15.16 3.44
N TYR A 196 -4.59 -15.25 4.42
CA TYR A 196 -5.70 -16.21 4.42
C TYR A 196 -7.01 -15.57 4.89
#